data_bf5e50dbf6881695ca4eac749f00c256
#
_entry.id   bf5e50dbf6881695ca4eac749f00c256
#
_cell.length_a   1.000
_cell.length_b   1.000
_cell.length_c   1.000
_cell.angle_alpha   90.00
_cell.angle_beta   90.00
_cell.angle_gamma   90.00
#
_symmetry.space_group_name_H-M   'P 1'
#
loop_
_entity.id
_entity.type
_entity.pdbx_description
1 polymer ?
#
loop_
_entity_poly.entity_id
_entity_poly.type
_entity_poly.pdbx_seq_one_letter_code
_entity_poly.pdbx_strand_id
1 'polypeptide(L)'
;MNLFVYGTLATGETLKNILDRDVPGISATLDGYDGSKMVIIESESYPAAEKNIECSIQGLLIEVTSEELEKLDVYETDAYKRKEVELTNGKKAWVYLNKNSD
;
A
#
# COMPACT_ATOMS: atom_id res chain seq x y z
N MET A 1 -9.37 -9.99 3.78
CA MET A 1 -9.41 -8.54 3.45
C MET A 1 -8.40 -8.25 2.34
N ASN A 2 -8.82 -7.52 1.34
CA ASN A 2 -7.95 -7.16 0.22
C ASN A 2 -7.08 -5.95 0.57
N LEU A 3 -5.80 -6.03 0.24
CA LEU A 3 -4.86 -4.94 0.42
C LEU A 3 -4.08 -4.73 -0.87
N PHE A 4 -4.03 -3.50 -1.35
CA PHE A 4 -3.19 -3.12 -2.48
C PHE A 4 -1.86 -2.61 -1.96
N VAL A 5 -0.77 -3.23 -2.38
CA VAL A 5 0.58 -2.86 -1.94
C VAL A 5 1.42 -2.37 -3.11
N TYR A 6 2.26 -1.40 -2.84
CA TYR A 6 3.17 -0.79 -3.82
C TYR A 6 4.46 -0.39 -3.11
N GLY A 7 5.48 -0.01 -3.89
CA GLY A 7 6.77 0.36 -3.31
C GLY A 7 7.41 -0.79 -2.55
N THR A 8 7.97 -0.51 -1.39
CA THR A 8 8.68 -1.52 -0.59
C THR A 8 7.77 -2.62 -0.07
N LEU A 9 6.49 -2.32 0.21
CA LEU A 9 5.54 -3.35 0.65
C LEU A 9 5.23 -4.36 -0.45
N ALA A 10 5.39 -3.99 -1.71
CA ALA A 10 5.14 -4.91 -2.81
C ALA A 10 6.26 -5.94 -3.00
N THR A 11 7.35 -5.85 -2.26
CA THR A 11 8.40 -6.88 -2.30
C THR A 11 8.00 -8.05 -1.43
N GLY A 12 8.16 -9.27 -1.95
CA GLY A 12 7.80 -10.48 -1.21
C GLY A 12 8.57 -10.63 0.09
N GLU A 13 9.82 -10.18 0.12
CA GLU A 13 10.66 -10.25 1.30
C GLU A 13 10.13 -9.37 2.44
N THR A 14 9.73 -8.13 2.14
CA THR A 14 9.19 -7.22 3.15
C THR A 14 7.90 -7.78 3.74
N LEU A 15 6.98 -8.24 2.90
CA LEU A 15 5.72 -8.84 3.36
C LEU A 15 5.96 -10.09 4.20
N LYS A 16 6.88 -10.94 3.77
CA LYS A 16 7.23 -12.15 4.51
C LYS A 16 7.77 -11.83 5.91
N ASN A 17 8.61 -10.81 6.01
CA ASN A 17 9.18 -10.41 7.30
C ASN A 17 8.13 -9.85 8.25
N ILE A 18 7.16 -9.09 7.73
CA ILE A 18 6.12 -8.49 8.56
C ILE A 18 5.05 -9.51 8.94
N LEU A 19 4.60 -10.31 7.98
CA LEU A 19 3.47 -11.23 8.16
C LEU A 19 3.87 -12.66 8.51
N ASP A 20 5.17 -12.95 8.50
CA ASP A 20 5.74 -14.26 8.85
C ASP A 20 5.18 -15.40 7.98
N ARG A 21 4.96 -15.10 6.70
CA ARG A 21 4.53 -16.09 5.70
C ARG A 21 4.78 -15.56 4.29
N ASP A 22 4.79 -16.48 3.33
CA ASP A 22 4.79 -16.10 1.92
C ASP A 22 3.40 -15.56 1.56
N VAL A 23 3.37 -14.41 0.88
CA VAL A 23 2.12 -13.74 0.55
C VAL A 23 1.99 -13.68 -0.97
N PRO A 24 1.14 -14.54 -1.57
CA PRO A 24 0.91 -14.46 -3.01
C PRO A 24 0.15 -13.18 -3.36
N GLY A 25 0.52 -12.57 -4.47
CA GLY A 25 -0.14 -11.37 -4.95
C GLY A 25 -0.46 -11.44 -6.42
N ILE A 26 -1.45 -10.67 -6.83
CA ILE A 26 -1.88 -10.54 -8.23
C ILE A 26 -1.56 -9.11 -8.66
N SER A 27 -0.98 -8.96 -9.86
CA SER A 27 -0.75 -7.62 -10.40
C SER A 27 -2.05 -6.83 -10.45
N ALA A 28 -2.01 -5.59 -9.99
CA ALA A 28 -3.18 -4.72 -9.95
C ALA A 28 -2.77 -3.28 -10.17
N THR A 29 -3.72 -2.44 -10.55
CA THR A 29 -3.49 -1.02 -10.84
C THR A 29 -4.48 -0.17 -10.07
N LEU A 30 -4.00 0.88 -9.46
CA LEU A 30 -4.81 1.90 -8.79
C LEU A 30 -4.72 3.21 -9.57
N ASP A 31 -5.82 3.64 -10.17
CA ASP A 31 -5.88 4.91 -10.88
C ASP A 31 -6.16 6.06 -9.92
N GLY A 32 -5.71 7.25 -10.31
CA GLY A 32 -5.99 8.47 -9.57
C GLY A 32 -5.02 8.77 -8.44
N TYR A 33 -3.88 8.10 -8.42
CA TYR A 33 -2.84 8.32 -7.40
C TYR A 33 -1.45 8.28 -8.04
N ASP A 34 -0.54 9.06 -7.46
CA ASP A 34 0.86 9.14 -7.88
C ASP A 34 1.72 8.39 -6.85
N GLY A 35 2.30 7.28 -7.26
CA GLY A 35 3.16 6.44 -6.40
C GLY A 35 4.62 6.89 -6.37
N SER A 36 4.99 7.95 -7.13
CA SER A 36 6.35 8.45 -7.15
C SER A 36 6.66 9.43 -6.01
N LYS A 37 5.65 9.84 -5.25
CA LYS A 37 5.84 10.75 -4.14
C LYS A 37 6.52 10.06 -2.97
N MET A 38 7.32 10.81 -2.23
CA MET A 38 8.11 10.28 -1.12
C MET A 38 7.81 11.04 0.16
N VAL A 39 7.89 10.34 1.28
CA VAL A 39 7.89 10.94 2.61
C VAL A 39 9.22 10.62 3.29
N ILE A 40 9.63 11.46 4.23
CA ILE A 40 10.86 11.24 5.00
C ILE A 40 10.48 10.80 6.40
N ILE A 41 10.99 9.63 6.79
CA ILE A 41 10.78 9.05 8.12
C ILE A 41 12.15 8.67 8.66
N GLU A 42 12.54 9.27 9.78
CA GLU A 42 13.85 9.00 10.42
C GLU A 42 15.03 9.14 9.45
N SER A 43 15.02 10.19 8.63
CA SER A 43 16.05 10.51 7.65
C SER A 43 16.12 9.60 6.44
N GLU A 44 15.16 8.68 6.29
CA GLU A 44 15.05 7.83 5.10
C GLU A 44 13.80 8.18 4.31
N SER A 45 13.89 8.04 2.98
CA SER A 45 12.76 8.32 2.07
C SER A 45 12.00 7.06 1.75
N TYR A 46 10.67 7.13 1.85
CA TYR A 46 9.77 6.01 1.53
C TYR A 46 8.68 6.46 0.56
N PRO A 47 8.23 5.58 -0.34
CA PRO A 47 7.11 5.92 -1.22
C PRO A 47 5.83 6.13 -0.39
N ALA A 48 5.09 7.18 -0.73
CA ALA A 48 3.79 7.45 -0.12
C ALA A 48 2.87 8.06 -1.18
N ALA A 49 1.91 7.29 -1.63
CA ALA A 49 1.02 7.69 -2.71
C ALA A 49 0.20 8.93 -2.34
N GLU A 50 0.05 9.83 -3.29
CA GLU A 50 -0.79 11.01 -3.17
C GLU A 50 -1.83 11.03 -4.28
N LYS A 51 -2.98 11.62 -4.01
CA LYS A 51 -4.04 11.71 -5.00
C LYS A 51 -3.60 12.56 -6.19
N ASN A 52 -3.69 11.99 -7.40
CA ASN A 52 -3.44 12.69 -8.64
C ASN A 52 -4.21 12.00 -9.76
N ILE A 53 -5.25 12.65 -10.26
CA ILE A 53 -6.19 12.04 -11.21
C ILE A 53 -5.53 11.63 -12.53
N GLU A 54 -4.39 12.19 -12.87
CA GLU A 54 -3.68 11.88 -14.12
C GLU A 54 -2.69 10.73 -13.98
N CYS A 55 -2.51 10.22 -12.76
CA CYS A 55 -1.53 9.17 -12.48
C CYS A 55 -2.19 7.85 -12.12
N SER A 56 -1.41 6.79 -12.18
CA SER A 56 -1.81 5.47 -11.70
C SER A 56 -0.62 4.79 -11.05
N ILE A 57 -0.90 3.81 -10.19
CA ILE A 57 0.13 3.03 -9.51
C ILE A 57 -0.05 1.57 -9.89
N GLN A 58 1.04 0.93 -10.26
CA GLN A 58 1.07 -0.51 -10.44
C GLN A 58 1.62 -1.17 -9.19
N GLY A 59 0.96 -2.20 -8.74
CA GLY A 59 1.35 -2.91 -7.54
C GLY A 59 0.75 -4.30 -7.50
N LEU A 60 0.52 -4.80 -6.29
CA LEU A 60 -0.02 -6.13 -6.08
C LEU A 60 -1.26 -6.07 -5.19
N LEU A 61 -2.24 -6.89 -5.54
CA LEU A 61 -3.39 -7.14 -4.68
C LEU A 61 -3.12 -8.41 -3.90
N ILE A 62 -3.13 -8.29 -2.57
CA ILE A 62 -2.93 -9.43 -1.68
C ILE A 62 -4.14 -9.58 -0.76
N GLU A 63 -4.27 -10.76 -0.17
CA GLU A 63 -5.30 -11.03 0.81
C GLU A 63 -4.67 -11.17 2.19
N VAL A 64 -5.21 -10.45 3.18
CA VAL A 64 -4.70 -10.45 4.55
C VAL A 64 -5.84 -10.60 5.54
N THR A 65 -5.51 -11.06 6.75
CA THR A 65 -6.46 -11.11 7.86
C THR A 65 -6.51 -9.75 8.56
N SER A 66 -7.52 -9.57 9.43
CA SER A 66 -7.62 -8.35 10.25
C SER A 66 -6.38 -8.17 11.12
N GLU A 67 -5.88 -9.26 11.70
CA GLU A 67 -4.69 -9.22 12.55
C GLU A 67 -3.43 -8.82 11.76
N GLU A 68 -3.31 -9.35 10.54
CA GLU A 68 -2.20 -8.98 9.65
C GLU A 68 -2.28 -7.50 9.26
N LEU A 69 -3.46 -7.00 9.00
CA LEU A 69 -3.66 -5.59 8.66
C LEU A 69 -3.25 -4.68 9.81
N GLU A 70 -3.54 -5.07 11.05
CA GLU A 70 -3.09 -4.34 12.24
C GLU A 70 -1.57 -4.31 12.35
N LYS A 71 -0.89 -5.41 12.03
CA LYS A 71 0.58 -5.46 12.00
C LYS A 71 1.14 -4.47 10.97
N LEU A 72 0.52 -4.40 9.82
CA LEU A 72 0.93 -3.48 8.76
C LEU A 72 0.67 -2.02 9.16
N ASP A 73 -0.42 -1.74 9.85
CA ASP A 73 -0.69 -0.41 10.39
C ASP A 73 0.44 0.06 11.31
N VAL A 74 0.94 -0.82 12.16
CA VAL A 74 2.07 -0.52 13.05
C VAL A 74 3.35 -0.28 12.26
N TYR A 75 3.61 -1.10 11.24
CA TYR A 75 4.79 -0.97 10.38
C TYR A 75 4.79 0.37 9.63
N GLU A 76 3.64 0.77 9.08
CA GLU A 76 3.52 1.99 8.28
C GLU A 76 3.55 3.27 9.12
N THR A 77 3.23 3.18 10.40
CA THR A 77 3.27 4.28 11.35
C THR A 77 2.30 5.44 11.01
N ASP A 78 2.43 6.56 11.73
CA ASP A 78 1.60 7.75 11.53
C ASP A 78 1.91 8.53 10.25
N ALA A 79 2.93 8.14 9.50
CA ALA A 79 3.26 8.78 8.23
C ALA A 79 2.25 8.45 7.13
N TYR A 80 1.49 7.39 7.31
CA TYR A 80 0.52 6.91 6.33
C TYR A 80 -0.88 6.87 6.92
N LYS A 81 -1.87 6.89 6.04
CA LYS A 81 -3.26 6.58 6.41
C LYS A 81 -3.74 5.44 5.51
N ARG A 82 -4.61 4.62 6.06
CA ARG A 82 -5.22 3.52 5.32
C ARG A 82 -6.59 3.95 4.80
N LYS A 83 -6.84 3.75 3.52
CA LYS A 83 -8.09 4.11 2.88
C LYS A 83 -8.55 2.96 1.99
N GLU A 84 -9.85 2.73 1.92
CA GLU A 84 -10.41 1.77 0.97
C GLU A 84 -10.63 2.44 -0.38
N VAL A 85 -10.16 1.79 -1.44
CA VAL A 85 -10.25 2.30 -2.81
C VAL A 85 -10.75 1.20 -3.74
N GLU A 86 -11.17 1.59 -4.93
CA GLU A 86 -11.53 0.64 -5.99
C GLU A 86 -10.40 0.59 -7.01
N LEU A 87 -9.95 -0.62 -7.33
CA LEU A 87 -8.90 -0.85 -8.31
C LEU A 87 -9.50 -0.91 -9.73
N THR A 88 -8.63 -0.86 -10.75
CA THR A 88 -9.09 -0.88 -12.14
C THR A 88 -9.84 -2.16 -12.51
N ASN A 89 -9.61 -3.25 -11.77
CA ASN A 89 -10.34 -4.51 -11.97
C ASN A 89 -11.71 -4.57 -11.29
N GLY A 90 -12.14 -3.46 -10.66
CA GLY A 90 -13.42 -3.38 -9.97
C GLY A 90 -13.40 -3.88 -8.53
N LYS A 91 -12.30 -4.42 -8.06
CA LYS A 91 -12.19 -4.90 -6.68
C LYS A 91 -11.84 -3.76 -5.73
N LYS A 92 -12.42 -3.80 -4.55
CA LYS A 92 -12.09 -2.85 -3.48
C LYS A 92 -10.96 -3.41 -2.64
N ALA A 93 -10.06 -2.52 -2.22
CA ALA A 93 -8.91 -2.89 -1.40
C ALA A 93 -8.49 -1.73 -0.51
N TRP A 94 -7.88 -2.05 0.63
CA TRP A 94 -7.22 -1.05 1.46
C TRP A 94 -5.89 -0.67 0.81
N VAL A 95 -5.47 0.57 1.01
CA VAL A 95 -4.18 1.07 0.54
C VAL A 95 -3.62 2.07 1.55
N TYR A 96 -2.31 2.07 1.71
CA TYR A 96 -1.62 3.05 2.55
C TYR A 96 -1.23 4.24 1.70
N LEU A 97 -1.73 5.41 2.06
CA LEU A 97 -1.51 6.66 1.36
C LEU A 97 -0.73 7.63 2.24
N ASN A 98 -0.15 8.65 1.61
CA ASN A 98 0.43 9.76 2.37
C ASN A 98 -0.62 10.31 3.33
N LYS A 99 -0.23 10.52 4.58
CA LYS A 99 -1.13 11.02 5.63
C LYS A 99 -1.89 12.28 5.23
N ASN A 100 -1.26 13.14 4.43
CA ASN A 100 -1.83 14.41 4.00
C ASN A 100 -2.59 14.33 2.67
N SER A 101 -2.69 13.14 2.08
CA SER A 101 -3.44 12.91 0.85
C SER A 101 -4.92 12.69 1.16
N ASP A 102 -5.77 13.11 0.28
CA ASP A 102 -7.22 12.86 0.41
C ASP A 102 -7.64 11.51 -0.18
#